data_67910ffc0df0763f52788fa8dfd6f1e1
#
_entry.id   67910ffc0df0763f52788fa8dfd6f1e1
#
_cell.length_a   1.000
_cell.length_b   1.000
_cell.length_c   1.000
_cell.angle_alpha   90.00
_cell.angle_beta   90.00
_cell.angle_gamma   90.00
#
_symmetry.space_group_name_H-M   'P 1'
#
loop_
_entity.id
_entity.type
_entity.pdbx_description
1 polymer ?
#
loop_
_entity_poly.entity_id
_entity_poly.type
_entity_poly.pdbx_seq_one_letter_code
_entity_poly.pdbx_strand_id
1 'polypeptide(L)'
;IWMGDMESDFMEKIKDEINLPKANVLFAPHHGRKSGKVIREWLDQMNPDIVVIGECPAEHLCYYPGYNRITQNTAGDILFDCNNGEIDVYVSNQNYSVDFLENKHRWGKDGLYYLGTLIL
;
A
#
# COMPACT_ATOMS: atom_id res chain seq x y z
N ILE A 1 3.09 3.72 6.65
CA ILE A 1 3.30 5.17 6.39
C ILE A 1 2.23 5.67 5.45
N TRP A 2 1.68 6.83 5.77
CA TRP A 2 0.74 7.57 4.93
C TRP A 2 1.32 8.94 4.63
N MET A 3 1.54 9.24 3.35
CA MET A 3 2.23 10.46 2.92
C MET A 3 1.26 11.56 2.45
N GLY A 4 -0.05 11.32 2.49
CA GLY A 4 -1.07 12.30 2.10
C GLY A 4 -0.92 12.77 0.66
N ASP A 5 -0.92 14.07 0.45
CA ASP A 5 -0.81 14.70 -0.87
C ASP A 5 0.60 15.22 -1.18
N MET A 6 1.63 14.58 -0.60
CA MET A 6 3.00 14.98 -0.84
C MET A 6 3.39 14.76 -2.30
N GLU A 7 3.94 15.80 -2.92
CA GLU A 7 4.36 15.77 -4.32
C GLU A 7 5.82 15.33 -4.49
N SER A 8 6.12 14.67 -5.60
CA SER A 8 7.47 14.16 -5.91
C SER A 8 8.53 15.26 -5.91
N ASP A 9 8.20 16.45 -6.45
CA ASP A 9 9.12 17.59 -6.47
C ASP A 9 9.47 18.09 -5.07
N PHE A 10 8.53 17.98 -4.11
CA PHE A 10 8.81 18.32 -2.71
C PHE A 10 9.68 17.25 -2.05
N MET A 11 9.42 15.97 -2.31
CA MET A 11 10.25 14.87 -1.81
C MET A 11 11.71 15.04 -2.24
N GLU A 12 11.94 15.38 -3.52
CA GLU A 12 13.29 15.64 -4.04
C GLU A 12 14.01 16.80 -3.32
N LYS A 13 13.28 17.82 -2.91
CA LYS A 13 13.86 18.98 -2.19
C LYS A 13 14.33 18.64 -0.78
N ILE A 14 13.64 17.72 -0.10
CA ILE A 14 13.88 17.44 1.32
C ILE A 14 14.52 16.07 1.57
N LYS A 15 14.82 15.30 0.53
CA LYS A 15 15.28 13.90 0.65
C LYS A 15 16.54 13.74 1.50
N ASP A 16 17.44 14.70 1.47
CA ASP A 16 18.69 14.66 2.23
C ASP A 16 18.51 15.09 3.71
N GLU A 17 17.34 15.62 4.06
CA GLU A 17 17.01 16.08 5.40
C GLU A 17 16.22 15.06 6.22
N ILE A 18 15.68 14.02 5.54
CA ILE A 18 14.77 13.04 6.15
C ILE A 18 15.28 11.62 5.94
N ASN A 19 15.40 10.88 7.05
CA ASN A 19 15.57 9.43 7.03
C ASN A 19 14.24 8.76 7.33
N LEU A 20 13.76 7.97 6.39
CA LEU A 20 12.52 7.21 6.55
C LEU A 20 12.81 5.82 7.15
N PRO A 21 12.00 5.37 8.12
CA PRO A 21 12.11 4.01 8.62
C PRO A 21 11.59 3.00 7.59
N LYS A 22 11.96 1.72 7.75
CA LYS A 22 11.26 0.65 7.05
C LYS A 22 9.75 0.74 7.31
N ALA A 23 8.95 0.54 6.28
CA ALA A 23 7.50 0.54 6.36
C ALA A 23 6.94 -0.72 5.72
N ASN A 24 6.12 -1.49 6.44
CA ASN A 24 5.48 -2.68 5.87
C ASN A 24 4.37 -2.29 4.88
N VAL A 25 3.61 -1.23 5.18
CA VAL A 25 2.56 -0.73 4.31
C VAL A 25 2.79 0.75 4.01
N LEU A 26 2.87 1.07 2.73
CA LEU A 26 2.97 2.43 2.21
C LEU A 26 1.66 2.81 1.53
N PHE A 27 0.97 3.84 2.00
CA PHE A 27 -0.14 4.46 1.30
C PHE A 27 0.41 5.50 0.32
N ALA A 28 0.28 5.22 -0.97
CA ALA A 28 0.83 6.05 -2.03
C ALA A 28 0.24 7.46 -2.01
N PRO A 29 1.07 8.51 -2.04
CA PRO A 29 0.60 9.90 -2.05
C PRO A 29 -0.26 10.19 -3.28
N HIS A 30 -1.16 11.18 -3.16
CA HIS A 30 -2.07 11.57 -4.25
C HIS A 30 -2.81 10.37 -4.86
N HIS A 31 -3.26 9.43 -4.02
CA HIS A 31 -3.91 8.19 -4.47
C HIS A 31 -3.07 7.34 -5.45
N GLY A 32 -1.75 7.49 -5.45
CA GLY A 32 -0.83 6.81 -6.37
C GLY A 32 -0.64 7.52 -7.71
N ARG A 33 -1.13 8.76 -7.89
CA ARG A 33 -0.97 9.53 -9.12
C ARG A 33 0.50 9.90 -9.37
N LYS A 34 0.81 10.24 -10.63
CA LYS A 34 2.16 10.61 -11.07
C LYS A 34 2.78 11.75 -10.26
N SER A 35 2.00 12.78 -9.92
CA SER A 35 2.49 13.94 -9.16
C SER A 35 2.98 13.59 -7.76
N GLY A 36 2.40 12.55 -7.14
CA GLY A 36 2.79 12.04 -5.83
C GLY A 36 3.63 10.78 -5.87
N LYS A 37 4.16 10.38 -7.03
CA LYS A 37 5.01 9.20 -7.12
C LYS A 37 6.19 9.32 -6.17
N VAL A 38 6.33 8.36 -5.25
CA VAL A 38 7.41 8.35 -4.27
C VAL A 38 8.75 8.19 -4.98
N ILE A 39 9.72 9.01 -4.62
CA ILE A 39 11.06 8.98 -5.19
C ILE A 39 11.78 7.68 -4.85
N ARG A 40 12.70 7.27 -5.70
CA ARG A 40 13.39 5.98 -5.60
C ARG A 40 14.13 5.82 -4.30
N GLU A 41 14.83 6.85 -3.86
CA GLU A 41 15.62 6.85 -2.63
C GLU A 41 14.74 6.57 -1.40
N TRP A 42 13.54 7.10 -1.36
CA TRP A 42 12.60 6.87 -0.26
C TRP A 42 11.96 5.48 -0.32
N LEU A 43 11.67 4.99 -1.53
CA LEU A 43 11.20 3.60 -1.70
C LEU A 43 12.26 2.60 -1.25
N ASP A 44 13.54 2.86 -1.57
CA ASP A 44 14.64 1.99 -1.17
C ASP A 44 14.87 2.01 0.36
N GLN A 45 14.68 3.17 1.02
CA GLN A 45 14.74 3.27 2.49
C GLN A 45 13.58 2.56 3.17
N MET A 46 12.35 2.84 2.75
CA MET A 46 11.15 2.25 3.34
C MET A 46 11.02 0.77 3.04
N ASN A 47 11.43 0.34 1.84
CA ASN A 47 11.31 -1.02 1.33
C ASN A 47 9.94 -1.66 1.68
N PRO A 48 8.81 -1.08 1.21
CA PRO A 48 7.48 -1.51 1.63
C PRO A 48 7.16 -2.92 1.15
N ASP A 49 6.52 -3.70 2.01
CA ASP A 49 6.01 -5.03 1.66
C ASP A 49 4.73 -4.91 0.82
N ILE A 50 3.94 -3.86 1.06
CA ILE A 50 2.71 -3.54 0.30
C ILE A 50 2.65 -2.04 0.01
N VAL A 51 2.35 -1.69 -1.24
CA VAL A 51 1.96 -0.33 -1.64
C VAL A 51 0.45 -0.29 -1.89
N VAL A 52 -0.24 0.53 -1.12
CA VAL A 52 -1.67 0.77 -1.29
C VAL A 52 -1.86 1.95 -2.23
N ILE A 53 -2.57 1.72 -3.33
CA ILE A 53 -2.93 2.73 -4.31
C ILE A 53 -4.39 3.10 -4.08
N GLY A 54 -4.66 4.36 -3.78
CA GLY A 54 -6.00 4.88 -3.61
C GLY A 54 -6.80 4.88 -4.91
N GLU A 55 -8.03 5.33 -4.86
CA GLU A 55 -8.87 5.43 -6.05
C GLU A 55 -8.31 6.49 -7.01
N CYS A 56 -7.89 6.06 -8.19
CA CYS A 56 -7.30 6.92 -9.21
C CYS A 56 -7.58 6.39 -10.63
N PRO A 57 -7.41 7.22 -11.68
CA PRO A 57 -7.50 6.76 -13.06
C PRO A 57 -6.53 5.59 -13.35
N ALA A 58 -6.97 4.64 -14.16
CA ALA A 58 -6.22 3.39 -14.45
C ALA A 58 -4.80 3.65 -14.99
N GLU A 59 -4.58 4.75 -15.69
CA GLU A 59 -3.27 5.17 -16.20
C GLU A 59 -2.22 5.40 -15.09
N HIS A 60 -2.66 5.63 -13.84
CA HIS A 60 -1.80 5.85 -12.69
C HIS A 60 -1.49 4.59 -11.87
N LEU A 61 -2.01 3.42 -12.26
CA LEU A 61 -1.82 2.18 -11.50
C LEU A 61 -0.43 1.53 -11.70
N CYS A 62 0.43 2.08 -12.55
CA CYS A 62 1.69 1.45 -12.98
C CYS A 62 2.97 2.04 -12.36
N TYR A 63 2.87 3.00 -11.43
CA TYR A 63 4.06 3.74 -10.96
C TYR A 63 4.92 3.04 -9.90
N TYR A 64 4.49 1.87 -9.41
CA TYR A 64 5.23 1.09 -8.42
C TYR A 64 5.54 -0.33 -8.94
N PRO A 65 6.28 -0.46 -10.07
CA PRO A 65 6.65 -1.77 -10.58
C PRO A 65 7.62 -2.47 -9.62
N GLY A 66 7.45 -3.78 -9.46
CA GLY A 66 8.29 -4.59 -8.58
C GLY A 66 7.85 -4.60 -7.11
N TYR A 67 6.85 -3.81 -6.72
CA TYR A 67 6.24 -3.86 -5.39
C TYR A 67 4.90 -4.58 -5.42
N ASN A 68 4.58 -5.29 -4.34
CA ASN A 68 3.23 -5.81 -4.11
C ASN A 68 2.25 -4.65 -3.97
N ARG A 69 1.12 -4.70 -4.66
CA ARG A 69 0.14 -3.60 -4.69
C ARG A 69 -1.25 -4.08 -4.37
N ILE A 70 -1.96 -3.27 -3.61
CA ILE A 70 -3.41 -3.38 -3.43
C ILE A 70 -4.02 -2.08 -3.94
N THR A 71 -4.95 -2.17 -4.88
CA THR A 71 -5.58 -0.98 -5.47
C THR A 71 -7.03 -0.85 -5.01
N GLN A 72 -7.37 0.30 -4.48
CA GLN A 72 -8.73 0.60 -4.02
C GLN A 72 -9.76 0.55 -5.15
N ASN A 73 -9.34 0.85 -6.40
CA ASN A 73 -10.19 0.75 -7.59
C ASN A 73 -10.89 -0.62 -7.73
N THR A 74 -10.20 -1.70 -7.36
CA THR A 74 -10.71 -3.06 -7.50
C THR A 74 -10.95 -3.77 -6.17
N ALA A 75 -10.15 -3.48 -5.15
CA ALA A 75 -10.35 -4.04 -3.81
C ALA A 75 -11.55 -3.43 -3.07
N GLY A 76 -11.91 -2.17 -3.39
CA GLY A 76 -12.88 -1.38 -2.64
C GLY A 76 -12.32 -0.90 -1.32
N ASP A 77 -13.10 -0.98 -0.23
CA ASP A 77 -12.62 -0.66 1.11
C ASP A 77 -11.55 -1.67 1.54
N ILE A 78 -10.52 -1.19 2.21
CA ILE A 78 -9.39 -2.01 2.66
C ILE A 78 -9.20 -1.80 4.16
N LEU A 79 -9.19 -2.88 4.93
CA LEU A 79 -8.90 -2.89 6.35
C LEU A 79 -7.59 -3.66 6.60
N PHE A 80 -6.67 -3.05 7.31
CA PHE A 80 -5.48 -3.69 7.86
C PHE A 80 -5.65 -3.91 9.36
N ASP A 81 -5.72 -5.17 9.78
CA ASP A 81 -5.78 -5.55 11.19
C ASP A 81 -4.38 -5.96 11.64
N CYS A 82 -3.71 -5.03 12.34
CA CYS A 82 -2.31 -5.19 12.74
C CYS A 82 -2.23 -5.96 14.07
N ASN A 83 -1.67 -7.15 14.01
CA ASN A 83 -1.41 -8.00 15.15
C ASN A 83 0.10 -8.18 15.35
N ASN A 84 0.48 -8.80 16.46
CA ASN A 84 1.90 -9.01 16.77
C ASN A 84 2.55 -9.95 15.74
N GLY A 85 3.40 -9.41 14.88
CA GLY A 85 4.15 -10.15 13.86
C GLY A 85 3.39 -10.42 12.54
N GLU A 86 2.14 -9.98 12.41
CA GLU A 86 1.37 -10.17 11.18
C GLU A 86 0.34 -9.05 10.95
N ILE A 87 -0.08 -8.89 9.71
CA ILE A 87 -1.15 -7.97 9.31
C ILE A 87 -2.18 -8.77 8.51
N ASP A 88 -3.38 -8.93 9.06
CA ASP A 88 -4.52 -9.49 8.33
C ASP A 88 -5.16 -8.41 7.46
N VAL A 89 -5.38 -8.71 6.19
CA VAL A 89 -5.93 -7.77 5.20
C VAL A 89 -7.33 -8.21 4.81
N TYR A 90 -8.27 -7.26 4.80
CA TYR A 90 -9.66 -7.47 4.42
C TYR A 90 -10.07 -6.45 3.37
N VAL A 91 -10.98 -6.83 2.48
CA VAL A 91 -11.47 -5.96 1.39
C VAL A 91 -12.97 -6.10 1.20
N SER A 92 -13.63 -5.08 0.63
CA SER A 92 -15.06 -5.14 0.37
C SER A 92 -15.42 -5.92 -0.89
N ASN A 93 -14.50 -6.06 -1.86
CA ASN A 93 -14.75 -6.87 -3.06
C ASN A 93 -14.35 -8.34 -2.84
N GLN A 94 -15.34 -9.22 -2.68
CA GLN A 94 -15.12 -10.67 -2.48
C GLN A 94 -14.38 -11.36 -3.64
N ASN A 95 -14.37 -10.78 -4.84
CA ASN A 95 -13.72 -11.34 -6.02
C ASN A 95 -12.28 -10.82 -6.22
N TYR A 96 -11.82 -9.91 -5.35
CA TYR A 96 -10.44 -9.44 -5.39
C TYR A 96 -9.51 -10.47 -4.76
N SER A 97 -8.37 -10.71 -5.40
CA SER A 97 -7.36 -11.63 -4.89
C SER A 97 -5.95 -11.13 -5.20
N VAL A 98 -5.00 -11.53 -4.40
CA VAL A 98 -3.57 -11.31 -4.58
C VAL A 98 -2.81 -12.59 -4.25
N ASP A 99 -1.59 -12.74 -4.76
CA ASP A 99 -0.77 -13.94 -4.61
C ASP A 99 0.37 -13.80 -3.58
N PHE A 100 0.58 -12.60 -3.05
CA PHE A 100 1.69 -12.29 -2.13
C PHE A 100 1.30 -12.35 -0.63
N LEU A 101 0.04 -12.60 -0.30
CA LEU A 101 -0.43 -12.79 1.08
C LEU A 101 -0.62 -14.27 1.38
N GLU A 102 -0.29 -14.68 2.61
CA GLU A 102 -0.56 -16.03 3.08
C GLU A 102 -2.04 -16.22 3.42
N ASN A 103 -2.59 -17.39 3.11
CA ASN A 103 -3.94 -17.74 3.52
C ASN A 103 -3.93 -18.43 4.91
N LYS A 104 -4.32 -17.70 5.94
CA LYS A 104 -4.49 -18.19 7.31
C LYS A 104 -5.92 -18.65 7.60
N HIS A 105 -6.80 -18.70 6.60
CA HIS A 105 -8.20 -19.10 6.73
C HIS A 105 -8.98 -18.32 7.81
N ARG A 106 -8.80 -16.98 7.82
CA ARG A 106 -9.56 -16.13 8.74
C ARG A 106 -11.00 -15.93 8.27
N TRP A 107 -11.90 -15.68 9.21
CA TRP A 107 -13.25 -15.23 8.90
C TRP A 107 -13.25 -13.76 8.48
N GLY A 108 -14.29 -13.36 7.73
CA GLY A 108 -14.51 -11.94 7.42
C GLY A 108 -14.65 -11.09 8.70
N LYS A 109 -14.34 -9.81 8.61
CA LYS A 109 -14.37 -8.85 9.72
C LYS A 109 -15.03 -7.56 9.28
N ASP A 110 -15.91 -7.01 10.11
CA ASP A 110 -16.61 -5.73 9.89
C ASP A 110 -17.33 -5.63 8.51
N GLY A 111 -17.89 -6.76 8.04
CA GLY A 111 -18.57 -6.85 6.75
C GLY A 111 -17.63 -6.99 5.55
N LEU A 112 -16.31 -7.11 5.78
CA LEU A 112 -15.30 -7.27 4.74
C LEU A 112 -14.85 -8.73 4.61
N TYR A 113 -14.35 -9.08 3.44
CA TYR A 113 -13.83 -10.41 3.13
C TYR A 113 -12.33 -10.49 3.41
N TYR A 114 -11.91 -11.59 4.03
CA TYR A 114 -10.49 -11.84 4.27
C TYR A 114 -9.75 -12.03 2.96
N LEU A 115 -8.71 -11.22 2.72
CA LEU A 115 -7.87 -11.29 1.53
C LEU A 115 -6.63 -12.18 1.76
N GLY A 116 -6.03 -12.09 2.94
CA GLY A 116 -4.83 -12.82 3.31
C GLY A 116 -4.07 -12.15 4.45
N THR A 117 -2.94 -12.71 4.84
CA THR A 117 -2.08 -12.24 5.94
C THR A 117 -0.68 -11.93 5.41
N LEU A 118 -0.18 -10.74 5.73
CA LEU A 118 1.23 -10.38 5.58
C LEU A 118 1.98 -10.79 6.86
N ILE A 119 3.02 -11.61 6.73
CA ILE A 119 3.92 -11.96 7.84
C ILE A 119 5.05 -10.92 7.89
N LEU A 120 5.31 -10.36 9.08
CA LEU A 120 6.30 -9.30 9.30
C LEU A 120 7.68 -9.85 9.69
#